data_5e870ce5aa47b25e5c525cb024b0ca7a
#
_entry.id   5e870ce5aa47b25e5c525cb024b0ca7a
#
_cell.length_a   1.000
_cell.length_b   1.000
_cell.length_c   1.000
_cell.angle_alpha   90.00
_cell.angle_beta   90.00
_cell.angle_gamma   90.00
#
_symmetry.space_group_name_H-M   'P 1'
#
loop_
_entity.id
_entity.type
_entity.pdbx_description
1 polymer ?
#
loop_
_entity_poly.entity_id
_entity_poly.type
_entity_poly.pdbx_seq_one_letter_code
_entity_poly.pdbx_strand_id
1 'polypeptide(L)'
;NADGKYITVNGTKYSGSYSFAGTTTKATSLYVNPGTGTFTVSDLPTGKYTVYEYGSPDGYSVNRASQTITISRDKTSFVSFVNSEDSGTAQIKKVWLSDTTLSASEIANLEKNVYFTVKDANGKYIKVTGSAGAYVYAGTQTSANNMKLSGSKFNVSKLPMGTYTVTEINNASGYNPKTQTKTVTIANKGEIKAISFTNKSTPVVVIRKHFSDENNLTEAQLKEQYAKVTVNLQVLGFGGSVSSNPPAGYYVEFTGSNGNYTYKGLSSTKTSATNLKLNENGEMTISFGTNTAPYYLAVIETYSGTDYDVDNRDQRIDLGNGDPNAVIDLDDIELDNQLKTGSVQIDKQFLNENGAIENIPDDKLAEVAFKIKHNGKYLTFTGSDGIYTYKGENNTGTELKLNKATYNFIANELPAREEYTVYEVSGTTGYSFSIDPVTFTITPAGSVKKVFTNKAMTGTISIVKHSADGVLSGWQFRVTGTAKTGQSYDKTFTTDANGNITISNLRIGDYKVTEVKTGKTVGYITEESKDIEVKTDTVT
;
A
#
# COMPACT_ATOMS: atom_id res chain seq x y z
N ASN A 1 -21.52 -14.77 -28.23
CA ASN A 1 -22.50 -15.51 -29.02
C ASN A 1 -21.95 -16.87 -29.47
N ALA A 2 -22.72 -17.63 -30.23
CA ALA A 2 -22.33 -18.95 -30.71
C ALA A 2 -21.10 -18.93 -31.63
N ASP A 3 -20.80 -17.84 -32.30
CA ASP A 3 -19.63 -17.67 -33.18
C ASP A 3 -18.35 -17.28 -32.41
N GLY A 4 -18.37 -17.35 -31.11
CA GLY A 4 -17.22 -16.96 -30.24
C GLY A 4 -16.94 -15.48 -30.19
N LYS A 5 -17.84 -14.60 -30.68
CA LYS A 5 -17.70 -13.16 -30.61
C LYS A 5 -18.41 -12.61 -29.37
N TYR A 6 -17.85 -11.54 -28.80
CA TYR A 6 -18.49 -10.77 -27.74
C TYR A 6 -19.55 -9.83 -28.32
N ILE A 7 -20.55 -9.49 -27.51
CA ILE A 7 -21.54 -8.46 -27.88
C ILE A 7 -21.00 -7.06 -27.57
N THR A 8 -21.38 -6.10 -28.38
CA THR A 8 -21.29 -4.68 -28.05
C THR A 8 -22.68 -4.17 -27.67
N VAL A 9 -22.73 -3.21 -26.78
CA VAL A 9 -23.99 -2.66 -26.28
C VAL A 9 -23.95 -1.15 -26.23
N ASN A 10 -25.12 -0.53 -26.36
CA ASN A 10 -25.37 0.86 -25.96
C ASN A 10 -25.92 0.85 -24.54
N GLY A 11 -25.58 1.85 -23.75
CA GLY A 11 -26.03 2.03 -22.37
C GLY A 11 -24.96 2.65 -21.50
N THR A 12 -25.37 3.20 -20.37
CA THR A 12 -24.48 3.86 -19.43
C THR A 12 -23.98 2.84 -18.40
N LYS A 13 -22.71 2.94 -17.99
CA LYS A 13 -22.14 2.11 -16.92
C LYS A 13 -23.01 2.20 -15.66
N TYR A 14 -23.30 1.08 -15.04
CA TYR A 14 -24.15 0.93 -13.85
C TYR A 14 -25.64 1.29 -14.02
N SER A 15 -26.11 1.59 -15.22
CA SER A 15 -27.56 1.81 -15.45
C SER A 15 -28.41 0.57 -15.19
N GLY A 16 -27.82 -0.61 -15.40
CA GLY A 16 -28.53 -1.88 -15.39
C GLY A 16 -29.38 -2.11 -16.63
N SER A 17 -29.33 -1.23 -17.63
CA SER A 17 -30.07 -1.36 -18.89
C SER A 17 -29.16 -1.09 -20.07
N TYR A 18 -29.05 -2.08 -20.95
CA TYR A 18 -28.24 -2.05 -22.16
C TYR A 18 -29.08 -2.52 -23.35
N SER A 19 -28.76 -2.03 -24.55
CA SER A 19 -29.31 -2.56 -25.79
C SER A 19 -28.20 -3.10 -26.69
N PHE A 20 -28.44 -4.18 -27.36
CA PHE A 20 -27.50 -4.79 -28.29
C PHE A 20 -27.13 -3.81 -29.43
N ALA A 21 -25.83 -3.67 -29.70
CA ALA A 21 -25.29 -2.77 -30.72
C ALA A 21 -24.45 -3.48 -31.79
N GLY A 22 -24.20 -4.79 -31.64
CA GLY A 22 -23.40 -5.55 -32.57
C GLY A 22 -22.48 -6.58 -31.88
N THR A 23 -21.47 -7.05 -32.61
CA THR A 23 -20.48 -8.02 -32.09
C THR A 23 -19.06 -7.55 -32.34
N THR A 24 -18.13 -8.02 -31.48
CA THR A 24 -16.71 -7.67 -31.52
C THR A 24 -15.84 -8.88 -31.15
N THR A 25 -14.56 -8.81 -31.46
CA THR A 25 -13.56 -9.80 -31.03
C THR A 25 -12.96 -9.48 -29.65
N LYS A 26 -13.21 -8.26 -29.10
CA LYS A 26 -12.75 -7.85 -27.77
C LYS A 26 -13.89 -7.97 -26.76
N ALA A 27 -13.57 -8.43 -25.55
CA ALA A 27 -14.54 -8.50 -24.45
C ALA A 27 -15.14 -7.12 -24.13
N THR A 28 -16.45 -7.09 -23.94
CA THR A 28 -17.19 -5.89 -23.48
C THR A 28 -17.69 -6.17 -22.07
N SER A 29 -17.36 -5.27 -21.14
CA SER A 29 -17.80 -5.37 -19.75
C SER A 29 -19.17 -4.73 -19.56
N LEU A 30 -20.11 -5.49 -19.00
CA LEU A 30 -21.42 -5.01 -18.56
C LEU A 30 -21.42 -4.93 -17.03
N TYR A 31 -22.10 -3.93 -16.50
CA TYR A 31 -22.13 -3.66 -15.07
C TYR A 31 -23.55 -3.78 -14.55
N VAL A 32 -23.71 -4.45 -13.42
CA VAL A 32 -25.00 -4.50 -12.72
C VAL A 32 -25.37 -3.12 -12.15
N ASN A 33 -26.65 -2.86 -12.04
CA ASN A 33 -27.14 -1.71 -11.30
C ASN A 33 -26.92 -1.96 -9.80
N PRO A 34 -26.25 -1.05 -9.07
CA PRO A 34 -25.92 -1.26 -7.65
C PRO A 34 -27.14 -1.39 -6.74
N GLY A 35 -28.26 -0.79 -7.12
CA GLY A 35 -29.50 -0.84 -6.32
C GLY A 35 -30.29 -2.13 -6.49
N THR A 36 -30.19 -2.79 -7.66
CA THR A 36 -30.98 -3.99 -7.98
C THR A 36 -30.14 -5.26 -8.08
N GLY A 37 -28.80 -5.13 -8.23
CA GLY A 37 -27.91 -6.26 -8.47
C GLY A 37 -28.11 -6.93 -9.83
N THR A 38 -28.82 -6.27 -10.77
CA THR A 38 -29.17 -6.86 -12.07
C THR A 38 -28.77 -5.96 -13.24
N PHE A 39 -28.68 -6.55 -14.41
CA PHE A 39 -28.73 -5.82 -15.66
C PHE A 39 -29.55 -6.57 -16.69
N THR A 40 -30.08 -5.85 -17.66
CA THR A 40 -30.77 -6.40 -18.83
C THR A 40 -30.07 -5.96 -20.10
N VAL A 41 -30.09 -6.83 -21.11
CA VAL A 41 -29.68 -6.50 -22.47
C VAL A 41 -30.87 -6.75 -23.39
N SER A 42 -31.41 -5.69 -23.98
CA SER A 42 -32.50 -5.78 -24.96
C SER A 42 -31.97 -5.99 -26.38
N ASP A 43 -32.87 -6.33 -27.28
CA ASP A 43 -32.64 -6.42 -28.73
C ASP A 43 -31.57 -7.45 -29.14
N LEU A 44 -31.28 -8.43 -28.26
CA LEU A 44 -30.37 -9.53 -28.59
C LEU A 44 -30.94 -10.39 -29.71
N PRO A 45 -30.21 -10.65 -30.79
CA PRO A 45 -30.58 -11.63 -31.76
C PRO A 45 -30.87 -12.98 -31.12
N THR A 46 -31.81 -13.73 -31.67
CA THR A 46 -32.09 -15.11 -31.22
C THR A 46 -30.86 -15.97 -31.37
N GLY A 47 -30.57 -16.80 -30.38
CA GLY A 47 -29.38 -17.66 -30.40
C GLY A 47 -28.85 -17.99 -29.00
N LYS A 48 -27.73 -18.72 -28.99
CA LYS A 48 -27.04 -19.07 -27.73
C LYS A 48 -25.99 -18.02 -27.37
N TYR A 49 -25.96 -17.64 -26.09
CA TYR A 49 -25.00 -16.73 -25.52
C TYR A 49 -24.38 -17.32 -24.25
N THR A 50 -23.09 -17.14 -24.09
CA THR A 50 -22.39 -17.51 -22.86
C THR A 50 -22.06 -16.23 -22.08
N VAL A 51 -22.47 -16.21 -20.82
CA VAL A 51 -22.23 -15.10 -19.89
C VAL A 51 -21.14 -15.53 -18.91
N TYR A 52 -20.17 -14.67 -18.72
CA TYR A 52 -19.07 -14.84 -17.75
C TYR A 52 -19.10 -13.69 -16.76
N GLU A 53 -18.86 -13.98 -15.50
CA GLU A 53 -18.58 -12.97 -14.50
C GLU A 53 -17.06 -12.79 -14.36
N TYR A 54 -16.57 -11.55 -14.45
CA TYR A 54 -15.14 -11.24 -14.38
C TYR A 54 -14.71 -10.56 -13.09
N GLY A 55 -15.62 -9.88 -12.40
CA GLY A 55 -15.31 -9.13 -11.19
C GLY A 55 -16.40 -9.23 -10.15
N SER A 56 -16.01 -9.17 -8.90
CA SER A 56 -16.88 -9.05 -7.74
C SER A 56 -16.49 -7.81 -6.93
N PRO A 57 -17.38 -7.31 -6.07
CA PRO A 57 -16.99 -6.33 -5.06
C PRO A 57 -15.89 -6.88 -4.14
N ASP A 58 -15.14 -5.98 -3.52
CA ASP A 58 -14.16 -6.34 -2.51
C ASP A 58 -14.80 -7.19 -1.40
N GLY A 59 -14.08 -8.21 -0.96
CA GLY A 59 -14.56 -9.17 0.03
C GLY A 59 -15.43 -10.31 -0.52
N TYR A 60 -15.60 -10.41 -1.83
CA TYR A 60 -16.33 -11.49 -2.48
C TYR A 60 -15.53 -12.15 -3.58
N SER A 61 -15.61 -13.46 -3.66
CA SER A 61 -15.04 -14.24 -4.75
C SER A 61 -16.00 -14.34 -5.92
N VAL A 62 -15.47 -14.03 -7.09
CA VAL A 62 -16.16 -14.17 -8.38
C VAL A 62 -16.53 -15.63 -8.63
N ASN A 63 -17.76 -15.85 -9.06
CA ASN A 63 -18.17 -17.13 -9.63
C ASN A 63 -17.69 -17.21 -11.10
N ARG A 64 -16.56 -17.86 -11.31
CA ARG A 64 -15.96 -18.00 -12.65
C ARG A 64 -16.65 -19.01 -13.57
N ALA A 65 -17.72 -19.65 -13.13
CA ALA A 65 -18.49 -20.53 -13.98
C ALA A 65 -19.22 -19.70 -15.06
N SER A 66 -19.06 -20.11 -16.31
CA SER A 66 -19.87 -19.54 -17.39
C SER A 66 -21.27 -20.12 -17.37
N GLN A 67 -22.26 -19.33 -17.74
CA GLN A 67 -23.63 -19.79 -17.94
C GLN A 67 -24.06 -19.55 -19.39
N THR A 68 -24.66 -20.55 -20.00
CA THR A 68 -25.17 -20.44 -21.37
C THR A 68 -26.69 -20.26 -21.35
N ILE A 69 -27.16 -19.24 -22.03
CA ILE A 69 -28.59 -18.96 -22.23
C ILE A 69 -28.95 -19.04 -23.71
N THR A 70 -30.20 -19.33 -23.96
CA THR A 70 -30.78 -19.26 -25.31
C THR A 70 -31.79 -18.14 -25.35
N ILE A 71 -31.55 -17.18 -26.23
CA ILE A 71 -32.51 -16.12 -26.52
C ILE A 71 -33.46 -16.60 -27.61
N SER A 72 -34.73 -16.62 -27.27
CA SER A 72 -35.84 -16.95 -28.21
C SER A 72 -36.64 -15.68 -28.50
N ARG A 73 -37.32 -15.68 -29.64
CA ARG A 73 -38.13 -14.54 -30.07
C ARG A 73 -39.16 -14.17 -28.98
N ASP A 74 -39.21 -12.89 -28.65
CA ASP A 74 -40.17 -12.32 -27.70
C ASP A 74 -40.13 -12.95 -26.29
N LYS A 75 -38.98 -13.55 -25.92
CA LYS A 75 -38.76 -14.17 -24.60
C LYS A 75 -37.60 -13.53 -23.88
N THR A 76 -37.73 -13.37 -22.56
CA THR A 76 -36.63 -13.00 -21.67
C THR A 76 -36.02 -14.26 -21.07
N SER A 77 -34.69 -14.40 -21.16
CA SER A 77 -33.94 -15.48 -20.52
C SER A 77 -33.12 -14.91 -19.36
N PHE A 78 -32.95 -15.70 -18.30
CA PHE A 78 -32.29 -15.28 -17.08
C PHE A 78 -31.06 -16.13 -16.79
N VAL A 79 -30.02 -15.50 -16.25
CA VAL A 79 -28.88 -16.16 -15.60
C VAL A 79 -28.66 -15.52 -14.23
N SER A 80 -28.11 -16.30 -13.31
CA SER A 80 -27.79 -15.83 -11.96
C SER A 80 -26.42 -16.29 -11.57
N PHE A 81 -25.60 -15.37 -11.07
CA PHE A 81 -24.30 -15.67 -10.48
C PHE A 81 -24.37 -15.37 -8.98
N VAL A 82 -23.81 -16.29 -8.19
CA VAL A 82 -23.75 -16.14 -6.74
C VAL A 82 -22.29 -16.09 -6.35
N ASN A 83 -21.85 -14.95 -5.81
CA ASN A 83 -20.53 -14.77 -5.26
C ASN A 83 -20.52 -15.20 -3.79
N SER A 84 -19.43 -15.83 -3.38
CA SER A 84 -19.23 -16.18 -1.97
C SER A 84 -18.44 -15.09 -1.29
N GLU A 85 -18.87 -14.71 -0.09
CA GLU A 85 -18.08 -13.85 0.76
C GLU A 85 -16.73 -14.49 1.07
N ASP A 86 -15.65 -13.75 0.90
CA ASP A 86 -14.32 -14.21 1.23
C ASP A 86 -14.17 -14.29 2.75
N SER A 87 -13.62 -15.37 3.20
CA SER A 87 -13.54 -15.67 4.63
C SER A 87 -12.26 -16.40 4.99
N GLY A 88 -11.87 -16.30 6.24
CA GLY A 88 -10.76 -17.03 6.83
C GLY A 88 -11.14 -17.66 8.16
N THR A 89 -10.14 -17.94 8.98
CA THR A 89 -10.29 -18.56 10.30
C THR A 89 -9.51 -17.78 11.34
N ALA A 90 -10.18 -17.35 12.39
CA ALA A 90 -9.51 -16.89 13.60
C ALA A 90 -9.24 -18.09 14.51
N GLN A 91 -7.97 -18.30 14.87
CA GLN A 91 -7.56 -19.28 15.87
C GLN A 91 -7.23 -18.57 17.17
N ILE A 92 -7.96 -18.84 18.21
CA ILE A 92 -7.75 -18.29 19.56
C ILE A 92 -7.07 -19.36 20.40
N LYS A 93 -5.85 -19.03 20.87
CA LYS A 93 -5.05 -19.91 21.73
C LYS A 93 -5.09 -19.40 23.17
N LYS A 94 -5.07 -20.31 24.12
CA LYS A 94 -4.96 -20.04 25.54
C LYS A 94 -3.63 -20.51 26.07
N VAL A 95 -2.92 -19.64 26.78
CA VAL A 95 -1.65 -19.94 27.44
C VAL A 95 -1.83 -19.72 28.95
N TRP A 96 -1.38 -20.69 29.74
CA TRP A 96 -1.31 -20.59 31.18
C TRP A 96 0.15 -20.56 31.59
N LEU A 97 0.54 -19.50 32.28
CA LEU A 97 1.88 -19.36 32.80
C LEU A 97 1.84 -19.49 34.31
N SER A 98 2.67 -20.38 34.81
CA SER A 98 2.78 -20.67 36.23
C SER A 98 4.25 -20.85 36.57
N ASP A 99 4.63 -20.53 37.78
CA ASP A 99 5.93 -20.85 38.40
C ASP A 99 6.18 -22.35 38.54
N THR A 100 5.12 -23.16 38.40
CA THR A 100 5.21 -24.62 38.33
C THR A 100 4.67 -25.15 37.01
N THR A 101 5.15 -26.30 36.58
CA THR A 101 4.63 -26.95 35.38
C THR A 101 3.21 -27.46 35.63
N LEU A 102 2.23 -26.94 34.91
CA LEU A 102 0.86 -27.42 35.00
C LEU A 102 0.67 -28.72 34.25
N SER A 103 0.00 -29.65 34.87
CA SER A 103 -0.47 -30.88 34.23
C SER A 103 -1.63 -30.61 33.27
N ALA A 104 -1.87 -31.50 32.31
CA ALA A 104 -2.99 -31.39 31.38
C ALA A 104 -4.35 -31.36 32.11
N SER A 105 -4.49 -32.03 33.25
CA SER A 105 -5.70 -32.00 34.04
C SER A 105 -5.93 -30.68 34.78
N GLU A 106 -4.87 -30.03 35.26
CA GLU A 106 -4.93 -28.70 35.86
C GLU A 106 -5.31 -27.67 34.83
N ILE A 107 -4.68 -27.68 33.66
CA ILE A 107 -5.02 -26.80 32.53
C ILE A 107 -6.51 -26.99 32.16
N ALA A 108 -6.97 -28.20 31.99
CA ALA A 108 -8.36 -28.47 31.65
C ALA A 108 -9.36 -27.97 32.73
N ASN A 109 -8.96 -27.97 33.99
CA ASN A 109 -9.77 -27.42 35.08
C ASN A 109 -9.80 -25.88 35.07
N LEU A 110 -8.68 -25.24 34.78
CA LEU A 110 -8.62 -23.78 34.61
C LEU A 110 -9.50 -23.33 33.42
N GLU A 111 -9.42 -24.03 32.30
CA GLU A 111 -10.17 -23.71 31.08
C GLU A 111 -11.69 -23.80 31.21
N LYS A 112 -12.21 -24.60 32.13
CA LYS A 112 -13.66 -24.64 32.43
C LYS A 112 -14.22 -23.29 32.86
N ASN A 113 -13.36 -22.45 33.46
CA ASN A 113 -13.72 -21.17 34.03
C ASN A 113 -13.42 -19.99 33.05
N VAL A 114 -13.02 -20.28 31.80
CA VAL A 114 -12.71 -19.27 30.79
C VAL A 114 -13.69 -19.35 29.64
N TYR A 115 -14.11 -18.21 29.15
CA TYR A 115 -14.89 -18.08 27.92
C TYR A 115 -14.52 -16.83 27.16
N PHE A 116 -14.86 -16.82 25.88
CA PHE A 116 -14.52 -15.74 24.97
C PHE A 116 -15.76 -15.22 24.27
N THR A 117 -15.76 -13.93 23.98
CA THR A 117 -16.73 -13.29 23.09
C THR A 117 -16.01 -12.62 21.95
N VAL A 118 -16.65 -12.52 20.79
CA VAL A 118 -16.06 -11.87 19.61
C VAL A 118 -17.05 -10.87 19.04
N LYS A 119 -16.57 -9.67 18.72
CA LYS A 119 -17.33 -8.61 18.07
C LYS A 119 -16.70 -8.28 16.71
N ASP A 120 -17.54 -7.87 15.77
CA ASP A 120 -17.11 -7.27 14.50
C ASP A 120 -16.68 -5.80 14.69
N ALA A 121 -16.20 -5.19 13.60
CA ALA A 121 -15.79 -3.78 13.57
C ALA A 121 -16.93 -2.79 13.92
N ASN A 122 -18.20 -3.23 13.79
CA ASN A 122 -19.37 -2.42 14.13
C ASN A 122 -19.80 -2.63 15.60
N GLY A 123 -19.04 -3.38 16.38
CA GLY A 123 -19.33 -3.69 17.78
C GLY A 123 -20.44 -4.73 18.00
N LYS A 124 -20.94 -5.38 16.95
CA LYS A 124 -21.92 -6.48 17.07
C LYS A 124 -21.22 -7.78 17.38
N TYR A 125 -21.82 -8.59 18.27
CA TYR A 125 -21.30 -9.93 18.53
C TYR A 125 -21.50 -10.83 17.31
N ILE A 126 -20.49 -11.66 17.03
CA ILE A 126 -20.66 -12.70 16.01
C ILE A 126 -21.60 -13.79 16.55
N LYS A 127 -22.44 -14.29 15.67
CA LYS A 127 -23.22 -15.52 15.90
C LYS A 127 -22.41 -16.68 15.36
N VAL A 128 -22.31 -17.75 16.15
CA VAL A 128 -21.58 -18.95 15.74
C VAL A 128 -22.43 -20.21 15.94
N THR A 129 -22.16 -21.23 15.15
CA THR A 129 -22.61 -22.60 15.34
C THR A 129 -21.42 -23.49 15.68
N GLY A 130 -21.66 -24.68 16.19
CA GLY A 130 -20.58 -25.59 16.63
C GLY A 130 -20.48 -25.70 18.14
N SER A 131 -19.39 -26.28 18.62
CA SER A 131 -19.14 -26.56 20.03
C SER A 131 -17.70 -26.21 20.42
N ALA A 132 -17.37 -26.42 21.71
CA ALA A 132 -16.05 -26.10 22.23
C ALA A 132 -14.90 -26.54 21.30
N GLY A 133 -14.02 -25.64 21.00
CA GLY A 133 -12.86 -25.84 20.13
C GLY A 133 -13.10 -25.60 18.64
N ALA A 134 -14.34 -25.73 18.15
CA ALA A 134 -14.63 -25.59 16.71
C ALA A 134 -15.97 -24.87 16.48
N TYR A 135 -15.87 -23.63 16.08
CA TYR A 135 -17.00 -22.76 15.75
C TYR A 135 -16.99 -22.36 14.28
N VAL A 136 -18.19 -22.14 13.74
CA VAL A 136 -18.41 -21.66 12.39
C VAL A 136 -19.23 -20.37 12.48
N TYR A 137 -18.77 -19.32 11.84
CA TYR A 137 -19.50 -18.05 11.74
C TYR A 137 -20.86 -18.25 11.06
N ALA A 138 -21.88 -17.65 11.64
CA ALA A 138 -23.28 -17.75 11.18
C ALA A 138 -24.00 -16.38 11.18
N GLY A 139 -23.26 -15.29 11.05
CA GLY A 139 -23.77 -13.92 11.03
C GLY A 139 -23.45 -13.15 12.31
N THR A 140 -24.17 -12.07 12.54
CA THR A 140 -24.02 -11.19 13.72
C THR A 140 -25.30 -11.12 14.56
N GLN A 141 -25.17 -10.75 15.82
CA GLN A 141 -26.29 -10.64 16.77
C GLN A 141 -26.00 -9.58 17.85
N THR A 142 -27.00 -9.25 18.66
CA THR A 142 -26.88 -8.26 19.74
C THR A 142 -26.39 -8.86 21.06
N SER A 143 -26.62 -10.15 21.29
CA SER A 143 -26.20 -10.87 22.50
C SER A 143 -24.91 -11.63 22.30
N ALA A 144 -24.08 -11.73 23.35
CA ALA A 144 -22.83 -12.46 23.30
C ALA A 144 -23.01 -13.98 23.11
N ASN A 145 -22.17 -14.61 22.29
CA ASN A 145 -21.93 -16.04 22.31
C ASN A 145 -20.69 -16.31 23.19
N ASN A 146 -20.84 -17.11 24.22
CA ASN A 146 -19.73 -17.54 25.05
C ASN A 146 -19.04 -18.77 24.43
N MET A 147 -17.91 -18.53 23.80
CA MET A 147 -17.12 -19.60 23.18
C MET A 147 -16.16 -20.23 24.19
N LYS A 148 -16.03 -21.54 24.15
CA LYS A 148 -15.23 -22.36 25.07
C LYS A 148 -14.03 -22.96 24.33
N LEU A 149 -12.98 -23.20 25.10
CA LEU A 149 -11.77 -23.88 24.64
C LEU A 149 -11.97 -25.38 24.53
N SER A 150 -11.16 -26.02 23.72
CA SER A 150 -10.90 -27.46 23.71
C SER A 150 -9.42 -27.68 23.40
N GLY A 151 -8.65 -28.18 24.38
CA GLY A 151 -7.21 -28.33 24.27
C GLY A 151 -6.50 -26.98 24.06
N SER A 152 -6.82 -26.03 24.93
CA SER A 152 -6.22 -24.67 24.98
C SER A 152 -6.39 -23.84 23.71
N LYS A 153 -7.37 -24.13 22.89
CA LYS A 153 -7.69 -23.36 21.68
C LYS A 153 -9.13 -23.50 21.24
N PHE A 154 -9.56 -22.59 20.41
CA PHE A 154 -10.71 -22.77 19.52
C PHE A 154 -10.49 -22.02 18.21
N ASN A 155 -11.20 -22.46 17.18
CA ASN A 155 -11.23 -21.80 15.88
C ASN A 155 -12.62 -21.25 15.61
N VAL A 156 -12.67 -20.09 14.95
CA VAL A 156 -13.88 -19.58 14.29
C VAL A 156 -13.61 -19.57 12.80
N SER A 157 -14.16 -20.53 12.09
CA SER A 157 -14.02 -20.65 10.64
C SER A 157 -15.13 -19.90 9.89
N LYS A 158 -14.93 -19.69 8.59
CA LYS A 158 -15.79 -18.91 7.69
C LYS A 158 -16.05 -17.48 8.19
N LEU A 159 -15.10 -16.93 8.89
CA LEU A 159 -15.17 -15.56 9.39
C LEU A 159 -14.91 -14.61 8.21
N PRO A 160 -15.84 -13.69 7.86
CA PRO A 160 -15.64 -12.71 6.79
C PRO A 160 -14.34 -11.95 6.96
N MET A 161 -13.80 -11.44 5.86
CA MET A 161 -12.64 -10.54 5.93
C MET A 161 -12.99 -9.29 6.75
N GLY A 162 -12.09 -8.90 7.63
CA GLY A 162 -12.32 -7.76 8.53
C GLY A 162 -11.60 -7.92 9.86
N THR A 163 -11.72 -6.89 10.71
CA THR A 163 -11.11 -6.86 12.04
C THR A 163 -12.15 -7.21 13.10
N TYR A 164 -11.77 -8.08 13.99
CA TYR A 164 -12.61 -8.60 15.07
C TYR A 164 -11.96 -8.35 16.42
N THR A 165 -12.77 -7.96 17.39
CA THR A 165 -12.36 -7.78 18.78
C THR A 165 -12.74 -9.02 19.58
N VAL A 166 -11.75 -9.73 20.10
CA VAL A 166 -11.92 -10.91 20.95
C VAL A 166 -11.71 -10.51 22.40
N THR A 167 -12.68 -10.79 23.25
CA THR A 167 -12.59 -10.55 24.70
C THR A 167 -12.61 -11.87 25.44
N GLU A 168 -11.59 -12.12 26.24
CA GLU A 168 -11.53 -13.21 27.22
C GLU A 168 -12.16 -12.79 28.54
N ILE A 169 -12.93 -13.67 29.16
CA ILE A 169 -13.37 -13.58 30.52
C ILE A 169 -12.80 -14.77 31.28
N ASN A 170 -11.90 -14.50 32.23
CA ASN A 170 -11.21 -15.50 33.04
C ASN A 170 -11.71 -15.46 34.47
N ASN A 171 -12.44 -16.51 34.89
CA ASN A 171 -12.88 -16.72 36.24
C ASN A 171 -12.03 -17.76 37.02
N ALA A 172 -10.93 -18.23 36.41
CA ALA A 172 -10.01 -19.15 37.06
C ALA A 172 -9.35 -18.49 38.28
N SER A 173 -9.36 -19.16 39.41
CA SER A 173 -8.74 -18.67 40.65
C SER A 173 -7.21 -18.67 40.51
N GLY A 174 -6.56 -17.67 41.07
CA GLY A 174 -5.09 -17.58 41.12
C GLY A 174 -4.41 -17.19 39.80
N TYR A 175 -5.18 -16.80 38.78
CA TYR A 175 -4.65 -16.38 37.47
C TYR A 175 -5.22 -15.06 37.03
N ASN A 176 -4.36 -14.20 36.49
CA ASN A 176 -4.69 -12.86 35.97
C ASN A 176 -4.18 -12.72 34.52
N PRO A 177 -4.72 -11.75 33.75
CA PRO A 177 -5.82 -10.85 34.09
C PRO A 177 -7.18 -11.56 34.05
N LYS A 178 -8.20 -10.95 34.67
CA LYS A 178 -9.58 -11.46 34.64
C LYS A 178 -10.30 -11.18 33.35
N THR A 179 -9.90 -10.13 32.66
CA THR A 179 -10.43 -9.78 31.34
C THR A 179 -9.30 -9.28 30.45
N GLN A 180 -9.24 -9.80 29.24
CA GLN A 180 -8.32 -9.34 28.20
C GLN A 180 -9.10 -9.12 26.91
N THR A 181 -8.68 -8.11 26.14
CA THR A 181 -9.25 -7.84 24.81
C THR A 181 -8.13 -7.71 23.80
N LYS A 182 -8.25 -8.45 22.69
CA LYS A 182 -7.31 -8.40 21.57
C LYS A 182 -8.04 -8.34 20.25
N THR A 183 -7.40 -7.82 19.23
CA THR A 183 -7.93 -7.79 17.88
C THR A 183 -7.31 -8.89 17.03
N VAL A 184 -8.10 -9.39 16.07
CA VAL A 184 -7.64 -10.30 15.03
C VAL A 184 -8.20 -9.81 13.69
N THR A 185 -7.35 -9.66 12.69
CA THR A 185 -7.75 -9.23 11.36
C THR A 185 -7.61 -10.38 10.38
N ILE A 186 -8.70 -10.71 9.71
CA ILE A 186 -8.72 -11.62 8.56
C ILE A 186 -8.58 -10.77 7.33
N ALA A 187 -7.37 -10.73 6.76
CA ALA A 187 -7.03 -9.87 5.63
C ALA A 187 -7.17 -10.60 4.28
N ASN A 188 -7.00 -11.93 4.27
CA ASN A 188 -6.95 -12.71 3.04
C ASN A 188 -7.93 -13.89 3.08
N LYS A 189 -8.42 -14.26 1.91
CA LYS A 189 -9.24 -15.46 1.74
C LYS A 189 -8.50 -16.72 2.15
N GLY A 190 -9.13 -17.54 2.98
CA GLY A 190 -8.58 -18.80 3.49
C GLY A 190 -7.47 -18.62 4.54
N GLU A 191 -7.19 -17.39 4.96
CA GLU A 191 -6.20 -17.10 5.99
C GLU A 191 -6.59 -17.76 7.33
N ILE A 192 -5.59 -18.29 8.03
CA ILE A 192 -5.71 -18.71 9.42
C ILE A 192 -4.87 -17.75 10.26
N LYS A 193 -5.54 -16.87 11.00
CA LYS A 193 -4.86 -15.93 11.88
C LYS A 193 -4.99 -16.37 13.33
N ALA A 194 -3.85 -16.53 14.00
CA ALA A 194 -3.80 -16.95 15.41
C ALA A 194 -3.56 -15.75 16.32
N ILE A 195 -4.26 -15.71 17.44
CA ILE A 195 -3.97 -14.83 18.58
C ILE A 195 -3.95 -15.65 19.86
N SER A 196 -3.10 -15.22 20.81
CA SER A 196 -2.95 -15.91 22.10
C SER A 196 -3.42 -15.03 23.25
N PHE A 197 -4.13 -15.63 24.18
CA PHE A 197 -4.51 -15.04 25.46
C PHE A 197 -3.75 -15.74 26.58
N THR A 198 -3.01 -14.97 27.36
CA THR A 198 -2.15 -15.50 28.42
C THR A 198 -2.71 -15.09 29.77
N ASN A 199 -2.92 -16.07 30.64
CA ASN A 199 -3.15 -15.82 32.06
C ASN A 199 -2.00 -16.42 32.85
N LYS A 200 -1.54 -15.68 33.83
CA LYS A 200 -0.39 -16.01 34.65
C LYS A 200 -0.78 -16.17 36.12
N SER A 201 -0.15 -17.13 36.77
CA SER A 201 -0.06 -17.08 38.22
C SER A 201 0.94 -15.98 38.59
N THR A 202 0.71 -15.29 39.68
CA THR A 202 1.64 -14.26 40.18
C THR A 202 2.84 -14.93 40.87
N PRO A 203 4.09 -14.41 40.65
CA PRO A 203 4.49 -13.25 39.89
C PRO A 203 5.22 -13.61 38.58
N VAL A 204 4.51 -13.60 37.51
CA VAL A 204 5.06 -13.83 36.16
C VAL A 204 4.73 -12.64 35.26
N VAL A 205 5.73 -12.13 34.52
CA VAL A 205 5.56 -11.10 33.50
C VAL A 205 5.64 -11.71 32.12
N VAL A 206 4.78 -11.30 31.22
CA VAL A 206 4.88 -11.58 29.79
C VAL A 206 5.24 -10.32 29.04
N ILE A 207 6.27 -10.40 28.20
CA ILE A 207 6.63 -9.35 27.27
C ILE A 207 6.29 -9.85 25.88
N ARG A 208 5.49 -9.07 25.11
CA ARG A 208 5.12 -9.37 23.73
C ARG A 208 5.69 -8.33 22.80
N LYS A 209 6.04 -8.79 21.62
CA LYS A 209 6.56 -7.97 20.57
C LYS A 209 5.58 -7.85 19.44
N HIS A 210 5.31 -6.60 19.01
CA HIS A 210 4.54 -6.28 17.83
C HIS A 210 5.35 -5.46 16.83
N PHE A 211 5.05 -5.66 15.57
CA PHE A 211 5.55 -4.85 14.48
C PHE A 211 4.35 -4.18 13.79
N SER A 212 4.48 -2.90 13.45
CA SER A 212 3.35 -2.11 12.92
C SER A 212 2.71 -2.67 11.65
N ASP A 213 3.43 -3.52 10.92
CA ASP A 213 2.97 -4.19 9.70
C ASP A 213 2.86 -5.72 9.84
N GLU A 214 2.80 -6.25 11.06
CA GLU A 214 2.80 -7.71 11.32
C GLU A 214 1.71 -8.47 10.55
N ASN A 215 0.57 -7.82 10.27
CA ASN A 215 -0.52 -8.40 9.51
C ASN A 215 -0.17 -8.62 8.02
N ASN A 216 0.85 -7.95 7.52
CA ASN A 216 1.35 -8.04 6.14
C ASN A 216 2.54 -9.01 6.01
N LEU A 217 3.03 -9.53 7.14
CA LEU A 217 4.16 -10.46 7.17
C LEU A 217 3.68 -11.91 7.23
N THR A 218 4.38 -12.78 6.55
CA THR A 218 4.22 -14.22 6.72
C THR A 218 4.75 -14.66 8.09
N GLU A 219 4.30 -15.81 8.59
CA GLU A 219 4.80 -16.39 9.84
C GLU A 219 6.33 -16.54 9.86
N ALA A 220 6.92 -16.95 8.74
CA ALA A 220 8.36 -17.09 8.62
C ALA A 220 9.09 -15.73 8.73
N GLN A 221 8.56 -14.69 8.09
CA GLN A 221 9.09 -13.33 8.18
C GLN A 221 8.96 -12.76 9.59
N LEU A 222 7.83 -12.99 10.27
CA LEU A 222 7.66 -12.57 11.66
C LEU A 222 8.68 -13.25 12.58
N LYS A 223 8.88 -14.56 12.47
CA LYS A 223 9.90 -15.29 13.25
C LYS A 223 11.31 -14.74 13.02
N GLU A 224 11.63 -14.38 11.78
CA GLU A 224 12.91 -13.72 11.47
C GLU A 224 13.06 -12.37 12.17
N GLN A 225 11.98 -11.56 12.23
CA GLN A 225 12.01 -10.28 12.92
C GLN A 225 12.12 -10.46 14.45
N TYR A 226 11.37 -11.38 15.04
CA TYR A 226 11.45 -11.69 16.48
C TYR A 226 12.85 -12.13 16.89
N ALA A 227 13.57 -12.90 16.06
CA ALA A 227 14.94 -13.33 16.32
C ALA A 227 15.94 -12.16 16.43
N LYS A 228 15.64 -11.01 15.79
CA LYS A 228 16.46 -9.78 15.83
C LYS A 228 16.26 -8.96 17.10
N VAL A 229 15.20 -9.22 17.87
CA VAL A 229 14.88 -8.50 19.11
C VAL A 229 15.66 -9.09 20.28
N THR A 230 16.15 -8.20 21.13
CA THR A 230 16.78 -8.55 22.42
C THR A 230 16.22 -7.60 23.50
N VAL A 231 15.87 -8.14 24.65
CA VAL A 231 15.39 -7.38 25.79
C VAL A 231 16.35 -7.55 26.97
N ASN A 232 16.63 -6.47 27.66
CA ASN A 232 17.36 -6.44 28.92
C ASN A 232 16.50 -5.79 30.00
N LEU A 233 16.61 -6.24 31.23
CA LEU A 233 15.96 -5.62 32.37
C LEU A 233 17.00 -4.92 33.24
N GLN A 234 16.75 -3.63 33.54
CA GLN A 234 17.62 -2.82 34.37
C GLN A 234 16.87 -2.28 35.59
N VAL A 235 17.49 -2.32 36.74
CA VAL A 235 16.92 -1.79 37.98
C VAL A 235 16.80 -0.28 37.89
N LEU A 236 15.59 0.23 38.08
CA LEU A 236 15.30 1.63 38.34
C LEU A 236 15.39 1.84 39.87
N GLY A 237 16.05 2.90 40.32
CA GLY A 237 16.08 3.24 41.73
C GLY A 237 14.68 3.52 42.27
N PHE A 238 14.46 3.27 43.57
CA PHE A 238 13.23 3.68 44.24
C PHE A 238 13.06 5.18 44.20
N GLY A 239 11.90 5.67 43.80
CA GLY A 239 11.57 7.09 43.91
C GLY A 239 11.60 7.53 45.37
N GLY A 240 12.60 8.30 45.74
CA GLY A 240 12.57 9.15 46.92
C GLY A 240 13.34 8.70 48.17
N SER A 241 14.10 7.62 48.18
CA SER A 241 14.93 7.28 49.33
C SER A 241 16.30 6.69 48.95
N VAL A 242 17.35 7.28 49.48
CA VAL A 242 18.76 7.11 49.07
C VAL A 242 19.45 5.84 49.64
N SER A 243 18.73 4.92 50.22
CA SER A 243 19.30 3.63 50.67
C SER A 243 18.70 2.47 49.94
N SER A 244 18.86 2.46 48.63
CA SER A 244 18.41 1.38 47.80
C SER A 244 19.49 0.31 47.67
N ASN A 245 19.22 -0.88 48.18
CA ASN A 245 19.88 -2.07 47.79
C ASN A 245 18.83 -2.90 47.02
N PRO A 246 18.93 -3.08 45.70
CA PRO A 246 20.07 -2.81 44.84
C PRO A 246 20.13 -1.40 44.26
N PRO A 247 21.33 -0.92 43.91
CA PRO A 247 21.49 0.39 43.30
C PRO A 247 20.94 0.44 41.87
N ALA A 248 20.37 1.59 41.52
CA ALA A 248 19.89 1.85 40.15
C ALA A 248 20.97 1.62 39.09
N GLY A 249 20.55 1.13 37.94
CA GLY A 249 21.41 0.93 36.77
C GLY A 249 22.08 -0.47 36.70
N TYR A 250 21.88 -1.35 37.67
CA TYR A 250 22.30 -2.73 37.60
C TYR A 250 21.32 -3.54 36.73
N TYR A 251 21.85 -4.46 35.93
CA TYR A 251 21.04 -5.38 35.17
C TYR A 251 20.60 -6.58 35.99
N VAL A 252 19.48 -7.16 35.58
CA VAL A 252 18.95 -8.39 36.18
C VAL A 252 19.46 -9.58 35.39
N GLU A 253 19.91 -10.62 36.10
CA GLU A 253 20.33 -11.90 35.52
C GLU A 253 19.20 -12.92 35.55
N PHE A 254 19.12 -13.69 34.47
CA PHE A 254 18.13 -14.72 34.29
C PHE A 254 18.79 -16.04 33.84
N THR A 255 18.13 -17.14 34.16
CA THR A 255 18.38 -18.46 33.57
C THR A 255 17.21 -18.80 32.66
N GLY A 256 17.46 -19.59 31.61
CA GLY A 256 16.44 -19.98 30.65
C GLY A 256 16.80 -19.58 29.22
N SER A 257 15.91 -19.90 28.29
CA SER A 257 16.07 -19.64 26.85
C SER A 257 14.71 -19.71 26.13
N ASN A 258 14.70 -19.35 24.83
CA ASN A 258 13.53 -19.48 23.95
C ASN A 258 12.25 -18.88 24.54
N GLY A 259 12.36 -17.67 25.06
CA GLY A 259 11.21 -16.94 25.60
C GLY A 259 10.77 -17.37 27.01
N ASN A 260 11.47 -18.28 27.67
CA ASN A 260 11.14 -18.70 29.04
C ASN A 260 12.33 -18.44 29.97
N TYR A 261 12.15 -17.54 30.93
CA TYR A 261 13.21 -17.08 31.79
C TYR A 261 12.79 -17.09 33.26
N THR A 262 13.75 -17.42 34.12
CA THR A 262 13.59 -17.37 35.57
C THR A 262 14.63 -16.43 36.16
N TYR A 263 14.21 -15.54 37.04
CA TYR A 263 15.06 -14.63 37.77
C TYR A 263 16.16 -15.40 38.54
N LYS A 264 17.40 -14.95 38.39
CA LYS A 264 18.56 -15.54 39.07
C LYS A 264 19.13 -14.61 40.14
N GLY A 265 19.09 -13.30 39.89
CA GLY A 265 19.68 -12.31 40.77
C GLY A 265 20.06 -11.03 40.02
N LEU A 266 20.82 -10.19 40.66
CA LEU A 266 21.40 -8.99 40.06
C LEU A 266 22.78 -9.30 39.51
N SER A 267 23.11 -8.67 38.40
CA SER A 267 24.46 -8.67 37.86
C SER A 267 25.42 -8.03 38.86
N SER A 268 26.62 -8.55 38.92
CA SER A 268 27.70 -7.99 39.74
C SER A 268 28.23 -6.66 39.20
N THR A 269 27.88 -6.30 37.97
CA THR A 269 28.34 -5.08 37.29
C THR A 269 27.18 -4.41 36.54
N LYS A 270 27.30 -3.07 36.29
CA LYS A 270 26.33 -2.32 35.48
C LYS A 270 26.36 -2.67 33.99
N THR A 271 27.38 -3.39 33.54
CA THR A 271 27.62 -3.66 32.11
C THR A 271 27.24 -5.06 31.67
N SER A 272 27.01 -6.01 32.58
CA SER A 272 26.58 -7.36 32.22
C SER A 272 25.07 -7.51 32.34
N ALA A 273 24.45 -7.72 31.22
CA ALA A 273 23.01 -7.97 31.09
C ALA A 273 22.77 -9.36 30.55
N THR A 274 21.68 -10.01 30.98
CA THR A 274 21.17 -11.18 30.29
C THR A 274 20.39 -10.73 29.06
N ASN A 275 20.87 -11.12 27.88
CA ASN A 275 20.17 -10.86 26.63
C ASN A 275 19.00 -11.83 26.48
N LEU A 276 17.81 -11.38 26.83
CA LEU A 276 16.58 -12.16 26.70
C LEU A 276 16.12 -12.16 25.25
N LYS A 277 15.77 -13.34 24.73
CA LYS A 277 15.25 -13.54 23.38
C LYS A 277 13.79 -13.96 23.43
N LEU A 278 13.02 -13.49 22.47
CA LEU A 278 11.64 -13.92 22.26
C LEU A 278 11.59 -15.37 21.76
N ASN A 279 10.47 -16.03 22.02
CA ASN A 279 10.13 -17.28 21.35
C ASN A 279 9.68 -17.02 19.89
N GLU A 280 9.34 -18.09 19.19
CA GLU A 280 8.88 -18.03 17.79
C GLU A 280 7.54 -17.26 17.61
N ASN A 281 6.79 -17.05 18.69
CA ASN A 281 5.52 -16.32 18.68
C ASN A 281 5.69 -14.83 19.06
N GLY A 282 6.92 -14.34 19.20
CA GLY A 282 7.18 -12.97 19.61
C GLY A 282 6.96 -12.70 21.10
N GLU A 283 6.98 -13.72 21.94
CA GLU A 283 6.71 -13.60 23.37
C GLU A 283 7.89 -14.03 24.22
N MET A 284 8.01 -13.44 25.40
CA MET A 284 8.84 -14.00 26.48
C MET A 284 8.09 -13.95 27.80
N THR A 285 8.33 -14.97 28.60
CA THR A 285 7.79 -15.12 29.94
C THR A 285 8.94 -15.03 30.94
N ILE A 286 8.77 -14.21 31.95
CA ILE A 286 9.73 -14.01 33.01
C ILE A 286 9.08 -14.37 34.34
N SER A 287 9.59 -15.43 35.00
CA SER A 287 9.18 -15.80 36.34
C SER A 287 10.16 -15.20 37.36
N PHE A 288 9.64 -14.48 38.33
CA PHE A 288 10.45 -13.90 39.40
C PHE A 288 10.49 -14.79 40.66
N GLY A 289 9.71 -15.87 40.70
CA GLY A 289 9.63 -16.77 41.86
C GLY A 289 9.04 -16.10 43.10
N THR A 290 9.16 -16.79 44.26
CA THR A 290 8.70 -16.28 45.56
C THR A 290 9.65 -15.28 46.21
N ASN A 291 10.87 -15.14 45.72
CA ASN A 291 11.88 -14.21 46.22
C ASN A 291 11.90 -12.91 45.41
N THR A 292 10.77 -12.28 45.25
CA THR A 292 10.72 -10.98 44.57
C THR A 292 11.28 -9.91 45.48
N ALA A 293 12.46 -9.43 45.10
CA ALA A 293 12.92 -8.17 45.67
C ALA A 293 12.01 -7.03 45.15
N PRO A 294 11.75 -6.02 45.97
CA PRO A 294 10.86 -4.91 45.60
C PRO A 294 11.57 -3.96 44.63
N TYR A 295 11.46 -4.21 43.34
CA TYR A 295 12.15 -3.42 42.31
C TYR A 295 11.20 -2.93 41.23
N TYR A 296 11.49 -1.69 40.77
CA TYR A 296 11.05 -1.24 39.47
C TYR A 296 12.12 -1.60 38.46
N LEU A 297 11.73 -2.28 37.39
CA LEU A 297 12.64 -2.67 36.33
C LEU A 297 12.28 -1.94 35.04
N ALA A 298 13.25 -1.27 34.42
CA ALA A 298 13.12 -0.78 33.05
C ALA A 298 13.25 -1.92 32.07
N VAL A 299 12.41 -1.96 31.08
CA VAL A 299 12.50 -2.88 29.95
C VAL A 299 13.23 -2.17 28.81
N ILE A 300 14.38 -2.67 28.44
CA ILE A 300 15.24 -2.08 27.40
C ILE A 300 15.27 -3.00 26.21
N GLU A 301 14.65 -2.57 25.13
CA GLU A 301 14.64 -3.28 23.86
C GLU A 301 15.83 -2.86 22.99
N THR A 302 16.39 -3.82 22.26
CA THR A 302 17.29 -3.60 21.13
C THR A 302 16.85 -4.43 19.93
N TYR A 303 16.94 -3.84 18.76
CA TYR A 303 16.61 -4.49 17.49
C TYR A 303 17.82 -4.43 16.57
N SER A 304 18.34 -5.59 16.17
CA SER A 304 19.54 -5.69 15.33
C SER A 304 19.26 -5.57 13.82
N GLY A 305 17.99 -5.48 13.42
CA GLY A 305 17.60 -5.22 12.03
C GLY A 305 17.60 -3.73 11.68
N THR A 306 17.36 -3.44 10.41
CA THR A 306 17.33 -2.06 9.87
C THR A 306 15.93 -1.56 9.57
N ASP A 307 14.94 -2.45 9.53
CA ASP A 307 13.62 -2.17 8.98
C ASP A 307 12.70 -1.39 9.91
N TYR A 308 12.93 -1.49 11.21
CA TYR A 308 12.07 -0.92 12.23
C TYR A 308 12.81 0.03 13.16
N ASP A 309 12.06 0.99 13.69
CA ASP A 309 12.45 1.76 14.85
C ASP A 309 11.92 1.07 16.12
N VAL A 310 12.77 0.97 17.13
CA VAL A 310 12.42 0.34 18.41
C VAL A 310 11.40 1.17 19.18
N ASP A 311 10.61 0.48 20.00
CA ASP A 311 9.70 1.12 20.94
C ASP A 311 10.50 1.91 21.99
N ASN A 312 10.38 3.23 21.95
CA ASN A 312 11.05 4.15 22.88
C ASN A 312 10.18 4.51 24.10
N ARG A 313 9.03 3.89 24.28
CA ARG A 313 8.18 4.11 25.45
C ARG A 313 8.91 3.62 26.71
N ASP A 314 8.74 4.35 27.80
CA ASP A 314 9.27 3.96 29.10
C ASP A 314 8.44 2.80 29.69
N GLN A 315 8.84 1.58 29.33
CA GLN A 315 8.20 0.35 29.80
C GLN A 315 8.83 -0.10 31.11
N ARG A 316 7.99 -0.37 32.10
CA ARG A 316 8.45 -0.73 33.45
C ARG A 316 7.70 -1.94 33.98
N ILE A 317 8.43 -2.75 34.77
CA ILE A 317 7.86 -3.82 35.58
C ILE A 317 7.89 -3.35 37.03
N ASP A 318 6.74 -3.28 37.66
CA ASP A 318 6.61 -2.99 39.09
C ASP A 318 6.41 -4.31 39.86
N LEU A 319 7.46 -4.76 40.55
CA LEU A 319 7.43 -5.98 41.34
C LEU A 319 6.87 -5.74 42.77
N GLY A 320 6.34 -4.52 43.04
CA GLY A 320 5.77 -4.14 44.33
C GLY A 320 6.80 -3.85 45.40
N ASN A 321 6.32 -3.45 46.57
CA ASN A 321 7.15 -2.99 47.68
C ASN A 321 7.42 -4.06 48.76
N GLY A 322 7.53 -5.33 48.38
CA GLY A 322 8.04 -6.39 49.23
C GLY A 322 7.04 -6.96 50.26
N ASP A 323 5.73 -6.75 50.07
CA ASP A 323 4.73 -7.48 50.80
C ASP A 323 4.64 -8.92 50.26
N PRO A 324 5.08 -9.94 50.98
CA PRO A 324 5.02 -11.35 50.52
C PRO A 324 3.60 -11.85 50.31
N ASN A 325 2.58 -11.10 50.78
CA ASN A 325 1.16 -11.44 50.63
C ASN A 325 0.47 -10.59 49.58
N ALA A 326 1.18 -9.56 49.00
CA ALA A 326 0.62 -8.77 47.92
C ALA A 326 0.47 -9.65 46.69
N VAL A 327 -0.72 -9.69 46.11
CA VAL A 327 -0.94 -10.21 44.77
C VAL A 327 -0.39 -9.20 43.79
N ILE A 328 0.84 -9.42 43.36
CA ILE A 328 1.48 -8.58 42.36
C ILE A 328 0.79 -8.93 41.03
N ASP A 329 -0.13 -8.08 40.63
CA ASP A 329 -0.71 -8.16 39.28
C ASP A 329 0.18 -7.42 38.33
N LEU A 330 1.04 -8.18 37.64
CA LEU A 330 1.96 -7.60 36.67
C LEU A 330 1.24 -7.54 35.31
N ASP A 331 1.08 -6.33 34.82
CA ASP A 331 0.58 -6.12 33.47
C ASP A 331 1.54 -6.71 32.44
N ASP A 332 0.98 -7.24 31.39
CA ASP A 332 1.77 -7.65 30.23
C ASP A 332 2.40 -6.41 29.58
N ILE A 333 3.62 -6.59 29.07
CA ILE A 333 4.36 -5.51 28.41
C ILE A 333 4.28 -5.75 26.90
N GLU A 334 3.81 -4.74 26.19
CA GLU A 334 3.73 -4.73 24.74
C GLU A 334 4.81 -3.81 24.18
N LEU A 335 5.70 -4.37 23.36
CA LEU A 335 6.77 -3.63 22.67
C LEU A 335 6.38 -3.47 21.21
N ASP A 336 6.18 -2.24 20.75
CA ASP A 336 5.68 -1.92 19.41
C ASP A 336 6.77 -1.26 18.56
N ASN A 337 7.34 -1.99 17.60
CA ASN A 337 8.27 -1.41 16.66
C ASN A 337 7.57 -0.89 15.41
N GLN A 338 7.95 0.31 15.00
CA GLN A 338 7.38 0.98 13.85
C GLN A 338 8.20 0.70 12.60
N LEU A 339 7.54 0.21 11.55
CA LEU A 339 8.16 0.05 10.24
C LEU A 339 8.65 1.40 9.75
N LYS A 340 9.93 1.46 9.37
CA LYS A 340 10.51 2.68 8.82
C LYS A 340 9.88 3.01 7.48
N THR A 341 9.60 4.27 7.29
CA THR A 341 9.19 4.80 5.99
C THR A 341 10.39 4.93 5.05
N GLY A 342 10.11 5.20 3.79
CA GLY A 342 11.16 5.47 2.82
C GLY A 342 10.79 6.63 1.92
N SER A 343 11.49 6.77 0.80
CA SER A 343 11.32 7.89 -0.12
C SER A 343 11.36 7.47 -1.58
N VAL A 344 10.80 8.31 -2.44
CA VAL A 344 10.99 8.21 -3.88
C VAL A 344 11.50 9.54 -4.42
N GLN A 345 12.51 9.49 -5.27
CA GLN A 345 12.95 10.61 -6.09
C GLN A 345 12.48 10.41 -7.53
N ILE A 346 11.80 11.40 -8.05
CA ILE A 346 11.37 11.44 -9.46
C ILE A 346 12.20 12.50 -10.17
N ASP A 347 13.02 12.07 -11.09
CA ASP A 347 13.77 12.95 -11.98
C ASP A 347 12.99 13.20 -13.26
N LYS A 348 13.01 14.43 -13.74
CA LYS A 348 12.45 14.82 -15.03
C LYS A 348 13.54 15.18 -16.00
N GLN A 349 13.49 14.61 -17.19
CA GLN A 349 14.39 14.93 -18.29
C GLN A 349 13.60 15.46 -19.48
N PHE A 350 14.13 16.47 -20.12
CA PHE A 350 13.64 16.97 -21.39
C PHE A 350 14.69 16.69 -22.48
N LEU A 351 14.25 16.09 -23.56
CA LEU A 351 15.10 15.81 -24.71
C LEU A 351 14.77 16.78 -25.84
N ASN A 352 15.79 17.34 -26.44
CA ASN A 352 15.63 18.14 -27.64
C ASN A 352 15.22 17.27 -28.85
N GLU A 353 15.00 17.87 -30.00
CA GLU A 353 14.62 17.20 -31.24
C GLU A 353 15.60 16.11 -31.69
N ASN A 354 16.86 16.21 -31.28
CA ASN A 354 17.92 15.23 -31.57
C ASN A 354 18.09 14.16 -30.50
N GLY A 355 17.30 14.21 -29.41
CA GLY A 355 17.35 13.25 -28.32
C GLY A 355 18.40 13.54 -27.24
N ALA A 356 19.07 14.71 -27.30
CA ALA A 356 19.97 15.13 -26.21
C ALA A 356 19.20 15.82 -25.10
N ILE A 357 19.66 15.64 -23.84
CA ILE A 357 19.08 16.32 -22.68
C ILE A 357 19.26 17.84 -22.83
N GLU A 358 18.20 18.56 -22.52
CA GLU A 358 18.22 20.02 -22.49
C GLU A 358 17.52 20.59 -21.26
N ASN A 359 17.92 21.79 -20.88
CA ASN A 359 17.23 22.56 -19.85
C ASN A 359 16.12 23.40 -20.49
N ILE A 360 15.02 23.55 -19.80
CA ILE A 360 13.87 24.35 -20.22
C ILE A 360 13.71 25.59 -19.32
N PRO A 361 13.05 26.65 -19.79
CA PRO A 361 12.76 27.82 -18.96
C PRO A 361 11.94 27.47 -17.71
N ASP A 362 12.16 28.21 -16.64
CA ASP A 362 11.50 27.97 -15.32
C ASP A 362 9.97 28.02 -15.36
N ASP A 363 9.43 28.92 -16.19
CA ASP A 363 7.98 29.04 -16.39
C ASP A 363 7.41 27.76 -17.04
N LYS A 364 8.14 27.18 -17.98
CA LYS A 364 7.80 25.92 -18.63
C LYS A 364 7.92 24.73 -17.68
N LEU A 365 8.95 24.71 -16.85
CA LEU A 365 9.12 23.68 -15.83
C LEU A 365 7.98 23.70 -14.79
N ALA A 366 7.49 24.89 -14.45
CA ALA A 366 6.40 25.09 -13.50
C ALA A 366 5.04 24.51 -13.99
N GLU A 367 4.87 24.33 -15.32
CA GLU A 367 3.68 23.70 -15.89
C GLU A 367 3.62 22.19 -15.55
N VAL A 368 4.76 21.55 -15.32
CA VAL A 368 4.86 20.10 -15.08
C VAL A 368 4.43 19.76 -13.66
N ALA A 369 3.61 18.73 -13.55
CA ALA A 369 3.15 18.24 -12.25
C ALA A 369 2.98 16.71 -12.25
N PHE A 370 3.12 16.14 -11.07
CA PHE A 370 2.97 14.72 -10.81
C PHE A 370 1.98 14.47 -9.69
N LYS A 371 1.40 13.27 -9.68
CA LYS A 371 0.64 12.74 -8.55
C LYS A 371 1.05 11.30 -8.32
N ILE A 372 0.99 10.86 -7.06
CA ILE A 372 1.27 9.47 -6.68
C ILE A 372 -0.02 8.84 -6.20
N LYS A 373 -0.25 7.58 -6.56
CA LYS A 373 -1.36 6.74 -6.08
C LYS A 373 -0.85 5.55 -5.30
N HIS A 374 -1.67 5.14 -4.36
CA HIS A 374 -1.59 3.89 -3.64
C HIS A 374 -3.00 3.33 -3.49
N ASN A 375 -3.20 2.03 -3.77
CA ASN A 375 -4.49 1.35 -3.66
C ASN A 375 -5.70 2.13 -4.24
N GLY A 376 -5.48 2.77 -5.40
CA GLY A 376 -6.51 3.51 -6.12
C GLY A 376 -6.77 4.94 -5.63
N LYS A 377 -6.22 5.37 -4.49
CA LYS A 377 -6.30 6.73 -3.94
C LYS A 377 -5.05 7.52 -4.25
N TYR A 378 -5.19 8.84 -4.33
CA TYR A 378 -4.06 9.74 -4.46
C TYR A 378 -3.47 10.09 -3.10
N LEU A 379 -2.13 10.17 -3.03
CA LEU A 379 -1.42 10.59 -1.84
C LEU A 379 -1.51 12.11 -1.65
N THR A 380 -1.55 12.53 -0.39
CA THR A 380 -1.47 13.93 0.01
C THR A 380 -0.13 14.21 0.68
N PHE A 381 0.40 15.40 0.41
CA PHE A 381 1.71 15.81 0.89
C PHE A 381 1.67 17.25 1.41
N THR A 382 2.61 17.55 2.30
CA THR A 382 3.03 18.91 2.65
C THR A 382 4.44 19.15 2.10
N GLY A 383 4.77 20.40 1.81
CA GLY A 383 6.07 20.78 1.27
C GLY A 383 5.96 21.52 -0.05
N SER A 384 7.09 21.97 -0.58
CA SER A 384 7.24 22.71 -1.83
C SER A 384 8.66 22.54 -2.39
N ASP A 385 8.94 23.17 -3.54
CA ASP A 385 10.27 23.23 -4.14
C ASP A 385 10.95 21.87 -4.34
N GLY A 386 10.15 20.87 -4.71
CA GLY A 386 10.62 19.52 -4.97
C GLY A 386 10.86 18.67 -3.74
N ILE A 387 10.51 19.12 -2.53
CA ILE A 387 10.62 18.32 -1.30
C ILE A 387 9.25 18.21 -0.65
N TYR A 388 8.77 17.00 -0.53
CA TYR A 388 7.43 16.69 -0.05
C TYR A 388 7.46 15.62 1.04
N THR A 389 6.55 15.75 2.02
CA THR A 389 6.35 14.80 3.12
C THR A 389 4.93 14.26 3.07
N TYR A 390 4.79 12.96 3.06
CA TYR A 390 3.50 12.26 3.03
C TYR A 390 2.63 12.58 4.24
N LYS A 391 1.32 12.72 4.03
CA LYS A 391 0.33 13.05 5.07
C LYS A 391 -0.93 12.18 5.05
N GLY A 392 -1.10 11.35 4.03
CA GLY A 392 -2.27 10.49 3.91
C GLY A 392 -2.77 10.37 2.48
N GLU A 393 -4.01 9.94 2.32
CA GLU A 393 -4.61 9.63 1.02
C GLU A 393 -6.01 10.24 0.88
N ASN A 394 -6.36 10.63 -0.35
CA ASN A 394 -7.72 11.04 -0.71
C ASN A 394 -8.01 10.83 -2.21
N ASN A 395 -9.14 11.29 -2.69
CA ASN A 395 -9.53 11.12 -4.09
C ASN A 395 -8.93 12.17 -5.05
N THR A 396 -8.30 13.24 -4.53
CA THR A 396 -7.76 14.34 -5.34
C THR A 396 -6.25 14.42 -5.34
N GLY A 397 -5.59 14.12 -4.21
CA GLY A 397 -4.14 14.14 -4.03
C GLY A 397 -3.50 15.54 -4.10
N THR A 398 -2.21 15.57 -3.82
CA THR A 398 -1.36 16.75 -3.96
C THR A 398 -0.66 16.73 -5.31
N GLU A 399 -0.65 17.86 -6.02
CA GLU A 399 0.22 18.04 -7.18
C GLU A 399 1.65 18.33 -6.74
N LEU A 400 2.57 17.48 -7.18
CA LEU A 400 3.97 17.56 -6.86
C LEU A 400 4.69 18.28 -8.01
N LYS A 401 5.36 19.39 -7.68
CA LYS A 401 6.13 20.21 -8.60
C LYS A 401 7.61 19.92 -8.47
N LEU A 402 8.34 20.11 -9.55
CA LEU A 402 9.78 19.89 -9.60
C LEU A 402 10.55 21.04 -8.96
N ASN A 403 11.69 20.73 -8.35
CA ASN A 403 12.68 21.74 -8.00
C ASN A 403 13.32 22.27 -9.29
N LYS A 404 13.41 23.58 -9.40
CA LYS A 404 13.88 24.27 -10.62
C LYS A 404 15.36 24.06 -10.92
N ALA A 405 16.18 23.87 -9.90
CA ALA A 405 17.61 23.67 -10.07
C ALA A 405 17.99 22.22 -10.42
N THR A 406 17.24 21.26 -9.89
CA THR A 406 17.58 19.83 -9.98
C THR A 406 16.68 19.02 -10.90
N TYR A 407 15.57 19.61 -11.35
CA TYR A 407 14.57 18.94 -12.22
C TYR A 407 14.03 17.65 -11.63
N ASN A 408 13.91 17.61 -10.30
CA ASN A 408 13.34 16.45 -9.59
C ASN A 408 12.41 16.88 -8.47
N PHE A 409 11.72 15.92 -7.91
CA PHE A 409 11.15 16.02 -6.57
C PHE A 409 11.44 14.75 -5.77
N ILE A 410 11.39 14.89 -4.44
CA ILE A 410 11.52 13.82 -3.48
C ILE A 410 10.24 13.79 -2.64
N ALA A 411 9.61 12.62 -2.56
CA ALA A 411 8.50 12.35 -1.65
C ALA A 411 9.00 11.46 -0.51
N ASN A 412 8.98 11.99 0.70
CA ASN A 412 9.48 11.37 1.92
C ASN A 412 8.36 10.78 2.78
N GLU A 413 8.73 9.96 3.75
CA GLU A 413 7.85 9.34 4.74
C GLU A 413 6.77 8.43 4.12
N LEU A 414 7.04 7.87 2.95
CA LEU A 414 6.14 6.90 2.33
C LEU A 414 6.16 5.58 3.12
N PRO A 415 5.01 5.01 3.48
CA PRO A 415 4.95 3.66 4.05
C PRO A 415 5.77 2.66 3.24
N ALA A 416 6.57 1.85 3.92
CA ALA A 416 7.38 0.84 3.26
C ALA A 416 6.57 -0.43 2.96
N ARG A 417 7.13 -1.29 2.08
CA ARG A 417 6.53 -2.56 1.62
C ARG A 417 5.24 -2.39 0.80
N GLU A 418 4.92 -1.15 0.43
CA GLU A 418 3.77 -0.81 -0.38
C GLU A 418 4.18 -0.51 -1.83
N GLU A 419 3.28 -0.80 -2.77
CA GLU A 419 3.44 -0.46 -4.18
C GLU A 419 2.73 0.85 -4.50
N TYR A 420 3.44 1.73 -5.15
CA TYR A 420 2.98 3.06 -5.55
C TYR A 420 3.01 3.20 -7.06
N THR A 421 2.14 4.05 -7.56
CA THR A 421 2.12 4.43 -8.97
C THR A 421 2.22 5.94 -9.09
N VAL A 422 3.25 6.43 -9.79
CA VAL A 422 3.43 7.86 -10.09
C VAL A 422 2.95 8.16 -11.50
N TYR A 423 2.27 9.29 -11.64
CA TYR A 423 1.70 9.81 -12.88
C TYR A 423 2.23 11.22 -13.12
N GLU A 424 2.67 11.49 -14.35
CA GLU A 424 2.76 12.87 -14.80
C GLU A 424 1.33 13.33 -15.14
N VAL A 425 0.83 14.38 -14.49
CA VAL A 425 -0.56 14.83 -14.62
C VAL A 425 -0.69 16.11 -15.43
N SER A 426 0.41 16.84 -15.61
CA SER A 426 0.54 17.92 -16.56
C SER A 426 1.96 17.99 -17.11
N GLY A 427 2.07 18.25 -18.39
CA GLY A 427 3.31 18.49 -19.11
C GLY A 427 3.44 19.94 -19.53
N THR A 428 4.48 20.27 -20.27
CA THR A 428 4.71 21.61 -20.79
C THR A 428 4.56 21.66 -22.31
N THR A 429 4.13 22.81 -22.81
CA THR A 429 3.86 23.04 -24.23
C THR A 429 5.13 22.84 -25.08
N GLY A 430 5.00 22.13 -26.19
CA GLY A 430 6.10 21.87 -27.12
C GLY A 430 6.86 20.58 -26.88
N TYR A 431 6.57 19.87 -25.78
CA TYR A 431 7.14 18.57 -25.46
C TYR A 431 6.07 17.46 -25.42
N SER A 432 6.47 16.24 -25.75
CA SER A 432 5.62 15.07 -25.55
C SER A 432 5.32 14.91 -24.06
N PHE A 433 4.20 14.30 -23.80
CA PHE A 433 3.73 14.05 -22.44
C PHE A 433 3.45 12.55 -22.29
N SER A 434 4.09 11.92 -21.32
CA SER A 434 3.84 10.49 -21.07
C SER A 434 2.64 10.32 -20.15
N ILE A 435 1.63 9.63 -20.64
CA ILE A 435 0.47 9.24 -19.85
C ILE A 435 0.69 7.88 -19.15
N ASP A 436 1.79 7.20 -19.45
CA ASP A 436 2.07 5.88 -18.87
C ASP A 436 2.57 6.03 -17.44
N PRO A 437 1.88 5.39 -16.48
CA PRO A 437 2.29 5.44 -15.09
C PRO A 437 3.54 4.59 -14.84
N VAL A 438 4.31 4.96 -13.83
CA VAL A 438 5.48 4.20 -13.38
C VAL A 438 5.24 3.68 -11.97
N THR A 439 5.35 2.36 -11.80
CA THR A 439 5.22 1.72 -10.48
C THR A 439 6.56 1.59 -9.78
N PHE A 440 6.50 1.56 -8.45
CA PHE A 440 7.65 1.32 -7.59
C PHE A 440 7.21 0.84 -6.21
N THR A 441 8.08 0.08 -5.55
CA THR A 441 7.88 -0.36 -4.16
C THR A 441 8.91 0.30 -3.27
N ILE A 442 8.50 0.73 -2.08
CA ILE A 442 9.38 1.32 -1.07
C ILE A 442 9.85 0.22 -0.12
N THR A 443 11.17 0.12 0.07
CA THR A 443 11.77 -0.70 1.13
C THR A 443 11.91 0.12 2.42
N PRO A 444 11.88 -0.51 3.62
CA PRO A 444 12.10 0.20 4.88
C PRO A 444 13.39 1.02 4.87
N ALA A 445 13.32 2.28 5.27
CA ALA A 445 14.40 3.26 5.18
C ALA A 445 15.01 3.43 3.77
N GLY A 446 14.37 2.87 2.74
CA GLY A 446 14.89 2.87 1.38
C GLY A 446 14.56 4.14 0.61
N SER A 447 15.31 4.36 -0.46
CA SER A 447 15.04 5.42 -1.43
C SER A 447 15.01 4.82 -2.83
N VAL A 448 13.94 5.11 -3.55
CA VAL A 448 13.75 4.67 -4.94
C VAL A 448 13.91 5.85 -5.87
N LYS A 449 14.52 5.63 -7.04
CA LYS A 449 14.66 6.65 -8.07
C LYS A 449 13.97 6.21 -9.36
N LYS A 450 13.16 7.10 -9.95
CA LYS A 450 12.52 6.93 -11.25
C LYS A 450 12.75 8.15 -12.12
N VAL A 451 12.71 7.95 -13.43
CA VAL A 451 12.97 9.01 -14.42
C VAL A 451 11.78 9.10 -15.39
N PHE A 452 11.29 10.29 -15.58
CA PHE A 452 10.31 10.63 -16.62
C PHE A 452 10.97 11.46 -17.70
N THR A 453 10.75 11.11 -18.95
CA THR A 453 11.38 11.78 -20.09
C THR A 453 10.32 12.30 -21.05
N ASN A 454 10.37 13.61 -21.36
CA ASN A 454 9.56 14.22 -22.39
C ASN A 454 10.48 14.70 -23.53
N LYS A 455 10.08 14.46 -24.76
CA LYS A 455 10.85 14.84 -25.94
C LYS A 455 10.19 16.02 -26.65
N ALA A 456 11.00 16.95 -27.16
CA ALA A 456 10.50 18.03 -27.99
C ALA A 456 9.70 17.46 -29.17
N MET A 457 8.50 17.96 -29.35
CA MET A 457 7.64 17.60 -30.48
C MET A 457 8.08 18.31 -31.74
N THR A 458 8.08 17.58 -32.83
CA THR A 458 8.56 18.08 -34.12
C THR A 458 7.55 17.83 -35.24
N GLY A 459 7.71 18.58 -36.32
CA GLY A 459 7.01 18.38 -37.58
C GLY A 459 7.93 18.76 -38.75
N THR A 460 7.38 18.98 -39.93
CA THR A 460 8.10 19.22 -41.16
C THR A 460 7.50 20.42 -41.91
N ILE A 461 8.32 21.33 -42.39
CA ILE A 461 7.93 22.34 -43.40
C ILE A 461 8.38 21.85 -44.77
N SER A 462 7.47 21.86 -45.73
CA SER A 462 7.75 21.63 -47.15
C SER A 462 7.47 22.91 -47.94
N ILE A 463 8.47 23.41 -48.63
CA ILE A 463 8.35 24.58 -49.47
C ILE A 463 8.53 24.12 -50.92
N VAL A 464 7.59 24.49 -51.78
CA VAL A 464 7.64 24.21 -53.23
C VAL A 464 7.67 25.52 -53.97
N LYS A 465 8.75 25.78 -54.69
CA LYS A 465 8.92 26.97 -55.56
C LYS A 465 8.29 26.72 -56.91
N HIS A 466 7.43 27.61 -57.30
CA HIS A 466 6.94 27.71 -58.68
C HIS A 466 7.53 28.96 -59.38
N SER A 467 7.95 28.79 -60.56
CA SER A 467 8.44 29.90 -61.41
C SER A 467 7.91 29.76 -62.85
N ALA A 468 7.45 30.82 -63.43
CA ALA A 468 6.81 30.81 -64.74
C ALA A 468 7.75 30.41 -65.86
N ASP A 469 9.05 30.61 -65.69
CA ASP A 469 10.10 30.25 -66.64
C ASP A 469 10.75 28.88 -66.39
N GLY A 470 10.26 28.15 -65.41
CA GLY A 470 10.76 26.82 -65.01
C GLY A 470 12.11 26.86 -64.28
N VAL A 471 12.62 27.98 -63.85
CA VAL A 471 13.84 28.09 -63.05
C VAL A 471 13.46 27.82 -61.59
N LEU A 472 13.72 26.61 -61.12
CA LEU A 472 13.27 26.12 -59.78
C LEU A 472 14.41 26.02 -58.75
N SER A 473 15.64 25.79 -59.18
CA SER A 473 16.80 25.59 -58.30
C SER A 473 17.45 26.90 -57.84
N GLY A 474 17.94 26.89 -56.61
CA GLY A 474 18.81 27.96 -56.08
C GLY A 474 18.07 29.20 -55.57
N TRP A 475 16.74 29.10 -55.34
CA TRP A 475 15.98 30.14 -54.65
C TRP A 475 16.18 30.02 -53.15
N GLN A 476 16.32 31.15 -52.47
CA GLN A 476 16.53 31.16 -51.02
C GLN A 476 15.27 31.55 -50.27
N PHE A 477 14.98 30.80 -49.22
CA PHE A 477 13.89 31.07 -48.31
C PHE A 477 14.43 31.13 -46.89
N ARG A 478 14.14 32.22 -46.19
CA ARG A 478 14.43 32.39 -44.76
C ARG A 478 13.22 31.96 -43.96
N VAL A 479 13.43 31.04 -43.03
CA VAL A 479 12.42 30.58 -42.08
C VAL A 479 12.78 31.14 -40.71
N THR A 480 11.89 31.98 -40.18
CA THR A 480 12.03 32.57 -38.84
C THR A 480 10.83 32.20 -38.00
N GLY A 481 10.99 32.12 -36.70
CA GLY A 481 9.84 31.83 -35.82
C GLY A 481 10.25 31.51 -34.41
N THR A 482 9.27 31.08 -33.64
CA THR A 482 9.46 30.64 -32.25
C THR A 482 8.77 29.31 -32.04
N ALA A 483 9.53 28.34 -31.58
CA ALA A 483 8.98 27.05 -31.18
C ALA A 483 8.06 27.19 -29.95
N LYS A 484 7.10 26.30 -29.79
CA LYS A 484 6.26 26.25 -28.59
C LYS A 484 7.08 25.99 -27.30
N THR A 485 8.29 25.43 -27.46
CA THR A 485 9.31 25.31 -26.41
C THR A 485 9.97 26.65 -26.02
N GLY A 486 9.68 27.73 -26.71
CA GLY A 486 10.22 29.07 -26.44
C GLY A 486 11.50 29.43 -27.21
N GLN A 487 12.07 28.51 -28.02
CA GLN A 487 13.32 28.76 -28.76
C GLN A 487 13.06 29.48 -30.05
N SER A 488 13.89 30.46 -30.34
CA SER A 488 13.89 31.19 -31.63
C SER A 488 14.53 30.34 -32.72
N TYR A 489 14.01 30.46 -33.92
CA TYR A 489 14.51 29.81 -35.11
C TYR A 489 14.72 30.85 -36.23
N ASP A 490 15.88 30.80 -36.85
CA ASP A 490 16.23 31.68 -37.98
C ASP A 490 17.26 30.99 -38.86
N LYS A 491 16.81 30.44 -39.99
CA LYS A 491 17.68 29.78 -40.98
C LYS A 491 17.22 30.05 -42.40
N THR A 492 18.18 30.11 -43.29
CA THR A 492 17.95 30.25 -44.74
C THR A 492 18.26 28.93 -45.44
N PHE A 493 17.37 28.53 -46.32
CA PHE A 493 17.44 27.32 -47.12
C PHE A 493 17.39 27.65 -48.61
N THR A 494 17.93 26.74 -49.42
CA THR A 494 17.98 26.90 -50.87
C THR A 494 17.23 25.75 -51.54
N THR A 495 16.40 26.04 -52.54
CA THR A 495 15.66 25.04 -53.31
C THR A 495 16.59 24.12 -54.09
N ASP A 496 16.22 22.83 -54.13
CA ASP A 496 16.85 21.83 -54.98
C ASP A 496 16.52 22.01 -56.47
N ALA A 497 16.96 21.05 -57.32
CA ALA A 497 16.71 21.09 -58.75
C ALA A 497 15.21 21.06 -59.13
N ASN A 498 14.37 20.53 -58.25
CA ASN A 498 12.92 20.42 -58.45
C ASN A 498 12.14 21.57 -57.78
N GLY A 499 12.84 22.53 -57.18
CA GLY A 499 12.23 23.66 -56.49
C GLY A 499 11.79 23.38 -55.07
N ASN A 500 12.22 22.28 -54.48
CA ASN A 500 11.76 21.84 -53.15
C ASN A 500 12.76 22.20 -52.05
N ILE A 501 12.21 22.49 -50.86
CA ILE A 501 12.92 22.51 -49.59
C ILE A 501 12.09 21.68 -48.60
N THR A 502 12.72 20.72 -47.96
CA THR A 502 12.12 19.96 -46.84
C THR A 502 12.92 20.22 -45.57
N ILE A 503 12.25 20.75 -44.55
CA ILE A 503 12.83 21.04 -43.24
C ILE A 503 12.17 20.09 -42.26
N SER A 504 12.79 18.93 -42.04
CA SER A 504 12.32 17.91 -41.12
C SER A 504 12.84 18.17 -39.72
N ASN A 505 12.23 17.50 -38.76
CA ASN A 505 12.61 17.53 -37.35
C ASN A 505 12.63 18.97 -36.79
N LEU A 506 11.72 19.81 -37.28
CA LEU A 506 11.56 21.19 -36.81
C LEU A 506 10.59 21.16 -35.61
N ARG A 507 10.96 21.80 -34.50
CA ARG A 507 10.08 21.88 -33.34
C ARG A 507 8.74 22.50 -33.70
N ILE A 508 7.67 22.01 -33.11
CA ILE A 508 6.34 22.60 -33.31
C ILE A 508 6.33 24.05 -32.85
N GLY A 509 5.64 24.91 -33.61
CA GLY A 509 5.63 26.33 -33.32
C GLY A 509 5.09 27.18 -34.48
N ASP A 510 5.20 28.48 -34.32
CA ASP A 510 4.74 29.46 -35.30
C ASP A 510 5.95 30.02 -36.06
N TYR A 511 5.93 29.85 -37.37
CA TYR A 511 7.03 30.21 -38.27
C TYR A 511 6.56 31.10 -39.40
N LYS A 512 7.50 31.87 -39.92
CA LYS A 512 7.30 32.69 -41.10
C LYS A 512 8.32 32.29 -42.15
N VAL A 513 7.86 31.99 -43.34
CA VAL A 513 8.67 31.70 -44.52
C VAL A 513 8.69 32.92 -45.38
N THR A 514 9.88 33.44 -45.69
CA THR A 514 10.08 34.63 -46.50
C THR A 514 11.07 34.32 -47.66
N GLU A 515 10.69 34.62 -48.86
CA GLU A 515 11.59 34.52 -50.02
C GLU A 515 12.67 35.60 -49.92
N VAL A 516 13.95 35.18 -49.98
CA VAL A 516 15.08 36.10 -49.80
C VAL A 516 15.41 36.77 -51.14
N LYS A 517 15.43 38.09 -51.14
CA LYS A 517 15.86 38.83 -52.29
C LYS A 517 17.37 38.67 -52.56
N THR A 518 17.72 38.02 -53.64
CA THR A 518 19.10 37.77 -54.11
C THR A 518 19.28 38.22 -55.53
N GLY A 519 20.47 38.07 -56.08
CA GLY A 519 20.71 38.35 -57.53
C GLY A 519 19.80 37.49 -58.42
N LYS A 520 19.35 36.35 -58.00
CA LYS A 520 18.37 35.48 -58.70
C LYS A 520 16.96 36.04 -58.75
N THR A 521 16.59 36.90 -57.86
CA THR A 521 15.24 37.48 -57.79
C THR A 521 15.09 38.73 -58.66
N VAL A 522 16.20 39.20 -59.30
CA VAL A 522 16.16 40.34 -60.21
C VAL A 522 15.28 39.99 -61.40
N GLY A 523 14.24 40.75 -61.62
CA GLY A 523 13.29 40.56 -62.72
C GLY A 523 12.07 39.69 -62.34
N TYR A 524 11.99 39.20 -61.08
CA TYR A 524 10.86 38.46 -60.59
C TYR A 524 10.08 39.24 -59.52
N ILE A 525 8.80 38.98 -59.46
CA ILE A 525 7.96 39.42 -58.35
C ILE A 525 8.06 38.34 -57.29
N THR A 526 8.64 38.67 -56.11
CA THR A 526 8.68 37.75 -54.94
C THR A 526 7.36 37.76 -54.21
N GLU A 527 6.92 36.63 -53.77
CA GLU A 527 5.73 36.54 -52.92
C GLU A 527 5.96 37.17 -51.54
N GLU A 528 4.87 37.61 -50.91
CA GLU A 528 4.88 38.02 -49.51
C GLU A 528 5.20 36.82 -48.60
N SER A 529 5.72 37.12 -47.39
CA SER A 529 5.98 36.08 -46.39
C SER A 529 4.70 35.34 -45.99
N LYS A 530 4.83 34.05 -45.74
CA LYS A 530 3.71 33.20 -45.27
C LYS A 530 3.97 32.78 -43.83
N ASP A 531 2.94 32.94 -42.98
CA ASP A 531 2.93 32.41 -41.63
C ASP A 531 2.49 30.94 -41.65
N ILE A 532 3.19 30.09 -40.93
CA ILE A 532 3.01 28.63 -40.91
C ILE A 532 3.04 28.14 -39.46
N GLU A 533 2.03 27.41 -39.07
CA GLU A 533 2.04 26.68 -37.81
C GLU A 533 2.53 25.24 -38.05
N VAL A 534 3.67 24.89 -37.46
CA VAL A 534 4.18 23.50 -37.47
C VAL A 534 3.57 22.72 -36.34
N LYS A 535 2.86 21.64 -36.66
CA LYS A 535 2.22 20.70 -35.70
C LYS A 535 2.98 19.39 -35.67
N THR A 536 2.70 18.58 -34.62
CA THR A 536 3.33 17.28 -34.44
C THR A 536 3.01 16.34 -35.59
N ASP A 537 4.04 15.67 -36.11
CA ASP A 537 3.97 14.65 -37.17
C ASP A 537 3.20 15.06 -38.44
N THR A 538 3.11 16.36 -38.70
CA THR A 538 2.49 16.90 -39.91
C THR A 538 3.54 17.51 -40.85
N VAL A 539 3.29 17.40 -42.18
CA VAL A 539 3.97 18.16 -43.20
C VAL A 539 3.10 19.39 -43.51
N THR A 540 3.62 20.56 -43.30
CA THR A 540 2.92 21.83 -43.55
C THR A 540 3.60 22.63 -44.68
#